data_1e6f1a8e6d5e4c829f43c0145d46cf84
#
_entry.id   1e6f1a8e6d5e4c829f43c0145d46cf84
#
_cell.length_a   1.000
_cell.length_b   1.000
_cell.length_c   1.000
_cell.angle_alpha   90.00
_cell.angle_beta   90.00
_cell.angle_gamma   90.00
#
_symmetry.space_group_name_H-M   'P 1'
#
loop_
_entity.id
_entity.type
_entity.pdbx_description
1 polymer ?
#
loop_
_entity_poly.entity_id
_entity_poly.type
_entity_poly.pdbx_seq_one_letter_code
_entity_poly.pdbx_strand_id
1 'polypeptide(L)'
;MPTYIDCHPLAAIPSTVQRQMEHEARHGTIDEHGVQPLAHWVTDGVIYCVVQAPDQEAFCRHHADYGLPCDELHPITGLRGGHPLSADETQLVRAALADLWPPMGCVAA
;
A
#
# COMPACT_ATOMS: atom_id res chain seq x y z
N MET A 1 4.50 -0.12 15.70
CA MET A 1 4.00 1.01 14.88
C MET A 1 2.71 0.60 14.19
N PRO A 2 1.78 1.51 14.00
CA PRO A 2 0.57 1.21 13.23
C PRO A 2 0.88 0.77 11.80
N THR A 3 0.00 -0.07 11.27
CA THR A 3 0.04 -0.50 9.88
C THR A 3 -1.14 0.15 9.15
N TYR A 4 -0.86 0.67 7.98
CA TYR A 4 -1.87 1.33 7.14
C TYR A 4 -1.94 0.67 5.77
N ILE A 5 -3.09 0.77 5.16
CA ILE A 5 -3.27 0.40 3.77
C ILE A 5 -3.89 1.57 3.02
N ASP A 6 -3.43 1.79 1.80
CA ASP A 6 -4.03 2.73 0.88
C ASP A 6 -4.11 2.16 -0.52
N CYS A 7 -4.70 2.89 -1.43
CA CYS A 7 -4.73 2.53 -2.83
C CYS A 7 -4.64 3.76 -3.73
N HIS A 8 -4.13 3.54 -4.92
CA HIS A 8 -4.04 4.54 -5.98
C HIS A 8 -4.37 3.93 -7.32
N PRO A 9 -4.97 4.70 -8.25
CA PRO A 9 -4.99 4.29 -9.65
C PRO A 9 -3.55 4.11 -10.14
N LEU A 10 -3.24 2.97 -10.74
CA LEU A 10 -1.88 2.68 -11.19
C LEU A 10 -1.41 3.71 -12.22
N ALA A 11 -2.32 4.18 -13.08
CA ALA A 11 -2.04 5.20 -14.08
C ALA A 11 -1.64 6.55 -13.50
N ALA A 12 -1.99 6.83 -12.24
CA ALA A 12 -1.62 8.08 -11.55
C ALA A 12 -0.17 8.06 -11.04
N ILE A 13 0.50 6.91 -11.06
CA ILE A 13 1.85 6.74 -10.53
C ILE A 13 2.82 6.60 -11.69
N PRO A 14 3.78 7.53 -11.86
CA PRO A 14 4.82 7.39 -12.88
C PRO A 14 5.58 6.07 -12.72
N SER A 15 5.99 5.46 -13.84
CA SER A 15 6.67 4.16 -13.82
C SER A 15 7.98 4.18 -13.03
N THR A 16 8.69 5.30 -13.01
CA THR A 16 9.89 5.49 -12.18
C THR A 16 9.58 5.41 -10.69
N VAL A 17 8.48 6.00 -10.27
CA VAL A 17 8.00 5.95 -8.89
C VAL A 17 7.54 4.54 -8.52
N GLN A 18 6.83 3.86 -9.42
CA GLN A 18 6.42 2.47 -9.20
C GLN A 18 7.63 1.57 -8.95
N ARG A 19 8.69 1.70 -9.75
CA ARG A 19 9.92 0.92 -9.56
C ARG A 19 10.59 1.22 -8.23
N GLN A 20 10.61 2.48 -7.82
CA GLN A 20 11.19 2.86 -6.54
C GLN A 20 10.38 2.29 -5.37
N MET A 21 9.06 2.37 -5.42
CA MET A 21 8.17 1.79 -4.42
C MET A 21 8.38 0.28 -4.29
N GLU A 22 8.47 -0.41 -5.42
CA GLU A 22 8.73 -1.84 -5.46
C GLU A 22 10.08 -2.19 -4.83
N HIS A 23 11.11 -1.43 -5.16
CA HIS A 23 12.45 -1.61 -4.59
C HIS A 23 12.44 -1.44 -3.07
N GLU A 24 11.80 -0.39 -2.58
CA GLU A 24 11.71 -0.11 -1.14
C GLU A 24 10.94 -1.19 -0.40
N ALA A 25 9.83 -1.66 -0.95
CA ALA A 25 9.06 -2.74 -0.34
C ALA A 25 9.86 -4.05 -0.30
N ARG A 26 10.59 -4.35 -1.36
CA ARG A 26 11.41 -5.56 -1.45
C ARG A 26 12.55 -5.57 -0.44
N HIS A 27 13.13 -4.42 -0.17
CA HIS A 27 14.29 -4.29 0.72
C HIS A 27 13.93 -3.86 2.14
N GLY A 28 12.66 -3.60 2.43
CA GLY A 28 12.21 -3.15 3.74
C GLY A 28 12.83 -1.81 4.14
N THR A 29 13.00 -0.92 3.17
CA THR A 29 13.61 0.38 3.38
C THR A 29 12.73 1.25 4.29
N ILE A 30 13.33 1.84 5.32
CA ILE A 30 12.66 2.81 6.20
C ILE A 30 13.11 4.19 5.76
N ASP A 31 12.16 5.07 5.45
CA ASP A 31 12.48 6.42 5.01
C ASP A 31 12.75 7.39 6.18
N GLU A 32 13.02 8.66 5.85
CA GLU A 32 13.28 9.70 6.84
C GLU A 32 12.10 10.01 7.75
N HIS A 33 10.88 9.66 7.34
CA HIS A 33 9.65 9.83 8.13
C HIS A 33 9.35 8.62 9.03
N GLY A 34 10.17 7.57 8.95
CA GLY A 34 9.96 6.33 9.68
C GLY A 34 8.95 5.40 9.03
N VAL A 35 8.64 5.61 7.75
CA VAL A 35 7.70 4.79 6.99
C VAL A 35 8.43 3.62 6.35
N GLN A 36 7.89 2.41 6.54
CA GLN A 36 8.41 1.19 5.95
C GLN A 36 7.35 0.52 5.08
N PRO A 37 7.51 0.51 3.77
CA PRO A 37 6.65 -0.27 2.89
C PRO A 37 6.80 -1.76 3.17
N LEU A 38 5.67 -2.46 3.28
CA LEU A 38 5.65 -3.90 3.55
C LEU A 38 5.29 -4.71 2.31
N ALA A 39 4.30 -4.26 1.57
CA ALA A 39 3.82 -4.97 0.39
C ALA A 39 3.02 -4.06 -0.54
N HIS A 40 2.99 -4.44 -1.79
CA HIS A 40 2.13 -3.83 -2.81
C HIS A 40 1.39 -4.93 -3.56
N TRP A 41 0.12 -4.67 -3.87
CA TRP A 41 -0.67 -5.53 -4.75
C TRP A 41 -1.26 -4.71 -5.87
N VAL A 42 -1.16 -5.23 -7.08
CA VAL A 42 -1.75 -4.59 -8.26
C VAL A 42 -2.87 -5.47 -8.79
N THR A 43 -4.04 -4.91 -8.98
CA THR A 43 -5.19 -5.59 -9.55
C THR A 43 -6.10 -4.57 -10.23
N ASP A 44 -6.59 -4.89 -11.43
CA ASP A 44 -7.54 -4.06 -12.18
C ASP A 44 -7.13 -2.59 -12.33
N GLY A 45 -5.85 -2.34 -12.56
CA GLY A 45 -5.33 -0.99 -12.72
C GLY A 45 -5.25 -0.17 -11.45
N VAL A 46 -5.33 -0.81 -10.30
CA VAL A 46 -5.20 -0.19 -8.98
C VAL A 46 -4.03 -0.83 -8.23
N ILE A 47 -3.28 -0.03 -7.51
CA ILE A 47 -2.24 -0.51 -6.60
C ILE A 47 -2.69 -0.30 -5.15
N TYR A 48 -2.58 -1.36 -4.35
CA TYR A 48 -2.78 -1.32 -2.91
C TYR A 48 -1.44 -1.37 -2.21
N CYS A 49 -1.22 -0.46 -1.27
CA CYS A 49 0.03 -0.36 -0.54
C CYS A 49 -0.19 -0.61 0.94
N VAL A 50 0.62 -1.49 1.53
CA VAL A 50 0.61 -1.74 2.97
C VAL A 50 1.93 -1.26 3.54
N VAL A 51 1.86 -0.38 4.53
CA VAL A 51 3.04 0.19 5.15
C VAL A 51 2.92 0.24 6.67
N GLN A 52 4.05 0.24 7.34
CA GLN A 52 4.14 0.66 8.74
C GLN A 52 4.62 2.10 8.81
N ALA A 53 4.02 2.89 9.70
CA ALA A 53 4.39 4.28 9.90
C ALA A 53 4.15 4.67 11.36
N PRO A 54 4.88 5.67 11.88
CA PRO A 54 4.65 6.16 13.25
C PRO A 54 3.23 6.68 13.45
N ASP A 55 2.70 7.38 12.45
CA ASP A 55 1.35 7.94 12.44
C ASP A 55 0.90 8.21 11.00
N GLN A 56 -0.33 8.66 10.86
CA GLN A 56 -0.92 9.00 9.57
C GLN A 56 -0.20 10.16 8.89
N GLU A 57 0.24 11.15 9.65
CA GLU A 57 0.95 12.30 9.12
C GLU A 57 2.27 11.90 8.47
N ALA A 58 3.04 11.01 9.10
CA ALA A 58 4.28 10.48 8.56
C ALA A 58 4.03 9.78 7.22
N PHE A 59 2.96 8.98 7.13
CA PHE A 59 2.59 8.31 5.90
C PHE A 59 2.20 9.32 4.79
N CYS A 60 1.50 10.39 5.13
CA CYS A 60 1.17 11.44 4.16
C CYS A 60 2.41 12.20 3.67
N ARG A 61 3.40 12.42 4.52
CA ARG A 61 4.69 12.98 4.10
C ARG A 61 5.43 12.07 3.14
N HIS A 62 5.39 10.76 3.39
CA HIS A 62 5.95 9.76 2.49
C HIS A 62 5.28 9.84 1.09
N HIS A 63 3.96 10.00 1.04
CA HIS A 63 3.25 10.22 -0.22
C HIS A 63 3.71 11.47 -0.93
N ALA A 64 3.89 12.58 -0.18
CA ALA A 64 4.31 13.85 -0.75
C ALA A 64 5.68 13.76 -1.43
N ASP A 65 6.59 12.95 -0.88
CA ASP A 65 7.91 12.71 -1.47
C ASP A 65 7.82 12.07 -2.86
N TYR A 66 6.74 11.34 -3.13
CA TYR A 66 6.47 10.76 -4.45
C TYR A 66 5.54 11.62 -5.31
N GLY A 67 5.07 12.74 -4.80
CA GLY A 67 4.07 13.57 -5.48
C GLY A 67 2.69 12.93 -5.55
N LEU A 68 2.36 12.04 -4.63
CA LEU A 68 1.08 11.34 -4.58
C LEU A 68 0.15 11.96 -3.54
N PRO A 69 -1.18 11.98 -3.82
CA PRO A 69 -2.15 12.40 -2.82
C PRO A 69 -2.25 11.39 -1.67
N CYS A 70 -2.63 11.87 -0.49
CA CYS A 70 -2.84 11.03 0.70
C CYS A 70 -4.32 11.08 1.10
N ASP A 71 -5.20 10.64 0.21
CA ASP A 71 -6.64 10.82 0.37
C ASP A 71 -7.33 9.61 0.97
N GLU A 72 -6.87 8.40 0.63
CA GLU A 72 -7.53 7.15 0.96
C GLU A 72 -6.58 6.21 1.67
N LEU A 73 -6.39 6.43 2.97
CA LEU A 73 -5.63 5.51 3.79
C LEU A 73 -6.47 5.02 4.97
N HIS A 74 -6.26 3.76 5.32
CA HIS A 74 -6.99 3.14 6.41
C HIS A 74 -6.03 2.41 7.35
N PRO A 75 -6.15 2.61 8.67
CA PRO A 75 -5.38 1.82 9.61
C PRO A 75 -5.85 0.37 9.59
N ILE A 76 -4.92 -0.55 9.61
CA ILE A 76 -5.20 -1.96 9.81
C ILE A 76 -5.23 -2.22 11.31
N THR A 77 -6.42 -2.50 11.84
CA THR A 77 -6.63 -2.67 13.28
C THR A 77 -6.56 -4.13 13.73
N GLY A 78 -6.46 -5.06 12.78
CA GLY A 78 -6.33 -6.49 13.10
C GLY A 78 -5.83 -7.28 11.91
N LEU A 79 -4.77 -8.02 12.11
CA LEU A 79 -4.28 -9.04 11.19
C LEU A 79 -4.55 -10.39 11.85
N ARG A 80 -5.31 -11.23 11.17
CA ARG A 80 -5.56 -12.60 11.63
C ARG A 80 -4.86 -13.56 10.70
N GLY A 81 -3.98 -14.37 11.25
CA GLY A 81 -3.09 -15.25 10.53
C GLY A 81 -1.65 -14.83 10.78
N GLY A 82 -0.82 -15.72 11.25
CA GLY A 82 0.53 -15.43 11.69
C GLY A 82 1.61 -16.14 10.90
N HIS A 83 1.34 -16.58 9.67
CA HIS A 83 2.32 -17.26 8.83
C HIS A 83 2.49 -16.53 7.49
N PRO A 84 3.64 -16.68 6.84
CA PRO A 84 3.82 -16.14 5.50
C PRO A 84 2.79 -16.71 4.55
N LEU A 85 2.20 -15.83 3.72
CA LEU A 85 1.19 -16.26 2.77
C LEU A 85 1.84 -17.02 1.61
N SER A 86 1.24 -18.16 1.25
CA SER A 86 1.56 -18.85 0.00
C SER A 86 1.09 -18.01 -1.20
N ALA A 87 1.52 -18.40 -2.41
CA ALA A 87 1.04 -17.73 -3.63
C ALA A 87 -0.48 -17.81 -3.76
N ASP A 88 -1.08 -18.95 -3.42
CA ASP A 88 -2.55 -19.14 -3.48
C ASP A 88 -3.26 -18.28 -2.43
N GLU A 89 -2.75 -18.23 -1.21
CA GLU A 89 -3.28 -17.38 -0.15
C GLU A 89 -3.16 -15.90 -0.52
N THR A 90 -2.06 -15.50 -1.13
CA THR A 90 -1.86 -14.13 -1.62
C THR A 90 -2.91 -13.77 -2.66
N GLN A 91 -3.25 -14.68 -3.57
CA GLN A 91 -4.32 -14.47 -4.55
C GLN A 91 -5.69 -14.32 -3.88
N LEU A 92 -5.97 -15.12 -2.86
CA LEU A 92 -7.22 -15.01 -2.10
C LEU A 92 -7.32 -13.65 -1.38
N VAL A 93 -6.23 -13.19 -0.79
CA VAL A 93 -6.17 -11.87 -0.14
C VAL A 93 -6.40 -10.77 -1.16
N ARG A 94 -5.76 -10.84 -2.33
CA ARG A 94 -5.98 -9.87 -3.42
C ARG A 94 -7.45 -9.82 -3.84
N ALA A 95 -8.08 -10.96 -4.04
CA ALA A 95 -9.48 -11.04 -4.43
C ALA A 95 -10.39 -10.44 -3.34
N ALA A 96 -10.14 -10.74 -2.07
CA ALA A 96 -10.87 -10.19 -0.95
C ALA A 96 -10.70 -8.67 -0.86
N LEU A 97 -9.49 -8.16 -1.07
CA LEU A 97 -9.22 -6.73 -1.09
C LEU A 97 -9.95 -6.03 -2.24
N ALA A 98 -9.96 -6.62 -3.42
CA ALA A 98 -10.66 -6.07 -4.57
C ALA A 98 -12.17 -5.93 -4.31
N ASP A 99 -12.78 -6.90 -3.61
CA ASP A 99 -14.19 -6.86 -3.24
C ASP A 99 -14.50 -5.87 -2.12
N LEU A 100 -13.56 -5.69 -1.20
CA LEU A 100 -13.75 -4.85 -0.02
C LEU A 100 -13.43 -3.37 -0.29
N TRP A 101 -12.66 -3.09 -1.33
CA TRP A 101 -12.09 -1.77 -1.52
C TRP A 101 -12.75 -0.81 -2.49
N PRO A 102 -13.80 -1.10 -3.25
CA PRO A 102 -14.61 -0.05 -3.86
C PRO A 102 -15.03 1.04 -2.87
N PRO A 103 -15.34 0.72 -1.57
CA PRO A 103 -15.66 1.74 -0.58
C PRO A 103 -14.55 2.75 -0.30
N MET A 104 -13.30 2.47 -0.67
CA MET A 104 -12.19 3.41 -0.54
C MET A 104 -12.15 4.48 -1.63
N GLY A 105 -13.03 4.41 -2.62
CA GLY A 105 -13.03 5.36 -3.72
C GLY A 105 -11.89 5.16 -4.72
N CYS A 106 -11.12 4.09 -4.59
CA CYS A 106 -9.96 3.83 -5.42
C CYS A 106 -10.37 3.07 -6.66
N VAL A 107 -10.36 3.74 -7.79
CA VAL A 107 -10.75 3.17 -9.08
C VAL A 107 -9.60 3.31 -10.08
N ALA A 108 -9.53 2.40 -11.05
CA ALA A 108 -8.60 2.50 -12.16
C ALA A 108 -8.91 3.75 -12.98
N ALA A 109 -7.88 4.49 -13.31
CA ALA A 109 -8.00 5.68 -14.15
C ALA A 109 -8.25 5.30 -15.61
#